data_732b3246f75571cb8f3349d9cec3a50d
#
_entry.id   732b3246f75571cb8f3349d9cec3a50d
#
_cell.length_a   1.000
_cell.length_b   1.000
_cell.length_c   1.000
_cell.angle_alpha   90.00
_cell.angle_beta   90.00
_cell.angle_gamma   90.00
#
_symmetry.space_group_name_H-M   'P 1'
#
loop_
_entity.id
_entity.type
_entity.pdbx_description
1 polymer ?
#
loop_
_entity_poly.entity_id
_entity_poly.type
_entity_poly.pdbx_seq_one_letter_code
_entity_poly.pdbx_strand_id
1 'polypeptide(L)'
;MIVFLIILHLTSAFFYRFGLKALLPVLIAVITTTILDLLIGFLKSKTWFFPQSALISGLFIGGLLTQNLQWHIYALAGVIAIISKHIIKINQSHIFNPANFGVLLVSIMFNVSHTWWISSPLILVLIFGVIIIWRLRRFDLTIGFLVGYYLVNSIIELSQGTQFSEIYYTILNGGVIYFFSMFMLIEPRTNPAARKQRVIYGVLVAVLFIILHFYMPRHDLPLALAVGNVFVPLLNRLKFEFKKESKPSISETLKVENY
;
A
#
# COMPACT_ATOMS: atom_id res chain seq x y z
N MET A 1 -13.70 0.62 -2.61
CA MET A 1 -12.53 1.32 -2.08
C MET A 1 -12.77 2.82 -1.93
N ILE A 2 -13.21 3.56 -2.96
CA ILE A 2 -13.48 5.02 -2.87
C ILE A 2 -14.40 5.35 -1.69
N VAL A 3 -15.56 4.71 -1.59
CA VAL A 3 -16.52 4.93 -0.49
C VAL A 3 -15.89 4.69 0.88
N PHE A 4 -15.09 3.64 1.05
CA PHE A 4 -14.42 3.35 2.30
C PHE A 4 -13.39 4.43 2.67
N LEU A 5 -12.60 4.90 1.70
CA LEU A 5 -11.66 6.00 1.93
C LEU A 5 -12.38 7.29 2.31
N ILE A 6 -13.51 7.62 1.67
CA ILE A 6 -14.32 8.79 2.04
C ILE A 6 -14.84 8.67 3.47
N ILE A 7 -15.38 7.50 3.85
CA ILE A 7 -15.86 7.27 5.22
C ILE A 7 -14.70 7.42 6.22
N LEU A 8 -13.52 6.87 5.95
CA LEU A 8 -12.36 7.02 6.81
C LEU A 8 -11.95 8.48 6.98
N HIS A 9 -11.93 9.29 5.90
CA HIS A 9 -11.64 10.72 5.99
C HIS A 9 -12.68 11.48 6.84
N LEU A 10 -13.96 11.26 6.58
CA LEU A 10 -15.03 11.90 7.34
C LEU A 10 -14.97 11.50 8.82
N THR A 11 -14.79 10.21 9.11
CA THR A 11 -14.66 9.73 10.49
C THR A 11 -13.45 10.36 11.18
N SER A 12 -12.29 10.40 10.52
CA SER A 12 -11.08 11.02 11.06
C SER A 12 -11.29 12.51 11.31
N ALA A 13 -11.88 13.23 10.36
CA ALA A 13 -12.11 14.66 10.49
C ALA A 13 -13.07 15.01 11.66
N PHE A 14 -14.18 14.27 11.79
CA PHE A 14 -15.21 14.57 12.78
C PHE A 14 -14.90 14.02 14.19
N PHE A 15 -14.42 12.78 14.29
CA PHE A 15 -14.30 12.09 15.57
C PHE A 15 -12.88 12.07 16.16
N TYR A 16 -11.84 12.31 15.33
CA TYR A 16 -10.44 12.28 15.78
C TYR A 16 -9.78 13.66 15.80
N ARG A 17 -10.59 14.74 15.92
CA ARG A 17 -10.18 16.14 16.14
C ARG A 17 -9.33 16.77 15.04
N PHE A 18 -9.28 16.18 13.83
CA PHE A 18 -8.59 16.81 12.70
C PHE A 18 -9.39 18.00 12.13
N GLY A 19 -10.70 18.01 12.32
CA GLY A 19 -11.60 19.09 11.90
C GLY A 19 -11.89 19.10 10.40
N LEU A 20 -12.91 19.84 10.01
CA LEU A 20 -13.33 19.94 8.59
C LEU A 20 -12.24 20.54 7.68
N LYS A 21 -11.36 21.40 8.24
CA LYS A 21 -10.24 21.97 7.47
C LYS A 21 -9.31 20.91 6.92
N ALA A 22 -9.19 19.75 7.56
CA ALA A 22 -8.38 18.62 7.08
C ALA A 22 -8.91 18.04 5.77
N LEU A 23 -10.16 18.27 5.41
CA LEU A 23 -10.74 17.78 4.14
C LEU A 23 -10.33 18.65 2.94
N LEU A 24 -9.89 19.90 3.14
CA LEU A 24 -9.44 20.77 2.05
C LEU A 24 -8.23 20.20 1.29
N PRO A 25 -7.15 19.76 1.96
CA PRO A 25 -6.07 19.02 1.31
C PRO A 25 -6.53 17.82 0.47
N VAL A 26 -7.49 17.07 0.99
CA VAL A 26 -8.04 15.90 0.27
C VAL A 26 -8.73 16.35 -1.02
N LEU A 27 -9.55 17.39 -0.96
CA LEU A 27 -10.23 17.96 -2.13
C LEU A 27 -9.22 18.43 -3.18
N ILE A 28 -8.18 19.18 -2.76
CA ILE A 28 -7.14 19.65 -3.68
C ILE A 28 -6.45 18.49 -4.37
N ALA A 29 -6.02 17.48 -3.63
CA ALA A 29 -5.36 16.31 -4.18
C ALA A 29 -6.28 15.54 -5.14
N VAL A 30 -7.55 15.31 -4.77
CA VAL A 30 -8.54 14.61 -5.59
C VAL A 30 -8.84 15.38 -6.88
N ILE A 31 -9.06 16.69 -6.80
CA ILE A 31 -9.33 17.53 -7.98
C ILE A 31 -8.12 17.47 -8.93
N THR A 32 -6.92 17.68 -8.40
CA THR A 32 -5.69 17.68 -9.21
C THR A 32 -5.46 16.35 -9.91
N THR A 33 -5.52 15.24 -9.17
CA THR A 33 -5.30 13.91 -9.74
C THR A 33 -6.36 13.55 -10.77
N THR A 34 -7.62 13.87 -10.49
CA THR A 34 -8.75 13.55 -11.36
C THR A 34 -8.70 14.32 -12.67
N ILE A 35 -8.53 15.64 -12.60
CA ILE A 35 -8.46 16.50 -13.79
C ILE A 35 -7.27 16.08 -14.66
N LEU A 36 -6.10 15.89 -14.08
CA LEU A 36 -4.90 15.54 -14.83
C LEU A 36 -5.01 14.16 -15.49
N ASP A 37 -5.55 13.15 -14.80
CA ASP A 37 -5.74 11.81 -15.35
C ASP A 37 -6.77 11.80 -16.50
N LEU A 38 -7.85 12.57 -16.36
CA LEU A 38 -8.85 12.77 -17.42
C LEU A 38 -8.25 13.45 -18.65
N LEU A 39 -7.48 14.53 -18.44
CA LEU A 39 -6.83 15.25 -19.54
C LEU A 39 -5.85 14.35 -20.31
N ILE A 40 -4.94 13.67 -19.59
CA ILE A 40 -3.96 12.78 -20.21
C ILE A 40 -4.66 11.60 -20.91
N GLY A 41 -5.68 11.02 -20.27
CA GLY A 41 -6.44 9.92 -20.82
C GLY A 41 -7.21 10.33 -22.09
N PHE A 42 -7.87 11.49 -22.08
CA PHE A 42 -8.56 12.03 -23.24
C PHE A 42 -7.62 12.35 -24.40
N LEU A 43 -6.45 12.94 -24.10
CA LEU A 43 -5.45 13.22 -25.15
C LEU A 43 -4.94 11.95 -25.83
N LYS A 44 -4.86 10.83 -25.09
CA LYS A 44 -4.37 9.54 -25.61
C LYS A 44 -5.44 8.75 -26.37
N SER A 45 -6.65 8.66 -25.80
CA SER A 45 -7.69 7.76 -26.32
C SER A 45 -8.83 8.47 -27.05
N LYS A 46 -8.93 9.81 -26.92
CA LYS A 46 -10.03 10.63 -27.42
C LYS A 46 -11.43 10.22 -26.89
N THR A 47 -11.46 9.44 -25.81
CA THR A 47 -12.68 8.97 -25.16
C THR A 47 -12.69 9.39 -23.69
N TRP A 48 -13.86 9.72 -23.16
CA TRP A 48 -14.06 9.98 -21.75
C TRP A 48 -14.19 8.68 -20.98
N PHE A 49 -13.58 8.63 -19.79
CA PHE A 49 -13.66 7.48 -18.90
C PHE A 49 -13.81 7.95 -17.45
N PHE A 50 -14.29 7.08 -16.57
CA PHE A 50 -14.34 7.38 -15.15
C PHE A 50 -12.97 7.18 -14.49
N PRO A 51 -12.33 8.23 -13.91
CA PRO A 51 -10.95 8.19 -13.44
C PRO A 51 -10.81 7.58 -12.02
N GLN A 52 -11.33 6.37 -11.84
CA GLN A 52 -11.40 5.69 -10.55
C GLN A 52 -10.04 5.59 -9.84
N SER A 53 -8.99 5.30 -10.57
CA SER A 53 -7.64 5.18 -10.03
C SER A 53 -7.08 6.52 -9.55
N ALA A 54 -7.39 7.62 -10.25
CA ALA A 54 -6.95 8.95 -9.87
C ALA A 54 -7.69 9.46 -8.63
N LEU A 55 -9.00 9.19 -8.52
CA LEU A 55 -9.78 9.48 -7.31
C LEU A 55 -9.18 8.79 -6.08
N ILE A 56 -8.83 7.51 -6.21
CA ILE A 56 -8.18 6.75 -5.12
C ILE A 56 -6.83 7.36 -4.77
N SER A 57 -6.03 7.73 -5.78
CA SER A 57 -4.71 8.35 -5.54
C SER A 57 -4.82 9.68 -4.82
N GLY A 58 -5.77 10.55 -5.22
CA GLY A 58 -6.02 11.82 -4.55
C GLY A 58 -6.47 11.65 -3.09
N LEU A 59 -7.39 10.70 -2.83
CA LEU A 59 -7.81 10.36 -1.48
C LEU A 59 -6.63 9.88 -0.62
N PHE A 60 -5.75 9.04 -1.13
CA PHE A 60 -4.55 8.64 -0.40
C PHE A 60 -3.63 9.83 -0.12
N ILE A 61 -3.29 10.64 -1.11
CA ILE A 61 -2.40 11.80 -0.94
C ILE A 61 -2.90 12.72 0.18
N GLY A 62 -4.19 13.09 0.14
CA GLY A 62 -4.78 13.95 1.17
C GLY A 62 -4.84 13.31 2.55
N GLY A 63 -4.99 11.98 2.64
CA GLY A 63 -5.06 11.24 3.91
C GLY A 63 -3.69 10.90 4.53
N LEU A 64 -2.63 10.89 3.72
CA LEU A 64 -1.27 10.55 4.16
C LEU A 64 -0.45 11.75 4.57
N LEU A 65 -0.52 12.86 3.82
CA LEU A 65 0.21 14.08 4.13
C LEU A 65 -0.39 14.80 5.33
N THR A 66 0.45 15.51 6.06
CA THR A 66 0.04 16.39 7.17
C THR A 66 -0.93 17.47 6.66
N GLN A 67 -1.97 17.80 7.44
CA GLN A 67 -3.10 18.64 7.01
C GLN A 67 -2.77 20.13 6.86
N ASN A 68 -1.69 20.60 7.48
CA ASN A 68 -1.35 22.04 7.58
C ASN A 68 -0.29 22.49 6.56
N LEU A 69 -0.08 21.72 5.49
CA LEU A 69 0.83 22.10 4.42
C LEU A 69 0.17 23.14 3.48
N GLN A 70 0.99 23.85 2.73
CA GLN A 70 0.50 24.77 1.71
C GLN A 70 -0.19 23.97 0.57
N TRP A 71 -1.26 24.53 0.02
CA TRP A 71 -2.12 23.86 -0.96
C TRP A 71 -1.37 23.30 -2.18
N HIS A 72 -0.33 24.00 -2.64
CA HIS A 72 0.46 23.58 -3.80
C HIS A 72 1.25 22.29 -3.57
N ILE A 73 1.57 21.92 -2.32
CA ILE A 73 2.25 20.66 -2.01
C ILE A 73 1.34 19.48 -2.31
N TYR A 74 0.05 19.56 -1.94
CA TYR A 74 -0.93 18.50 -2.27
C TYR A 74 -1.19 18.42 -3.77
N ALA A 75 -1.29 19.56 -4.43
CA ALA A 75 -1.45 19.63 -5.88
C ALA A 75 -0.22 19.03 -6.59
N LEU A 76 1.00 19.38 -6.17
CA LEU A 76 2.23 18.84 -6.74
C LEU A 76 2.35 17.32 -6.51
N ALA A 77 2.00 16.83 -5.32
CA ALA A 77 1.94 15.40 -5.05
C ALA A 77 0.98 14.68 -6.01
N GLY A 78 -0.19 15.28 -6.28
CA GLY A 78 -1.15 14.79 -7.26
C GLY A 78 -0.60 14.78 -8.68
N VAL A 79 0.08 15.85 -9.10
CA VAL A 79 0.74 15.94 -10.42
C VAL A 79 1.79 14.85 -10.58
N ILE A 80 2.70 14.71 -9.61
CA ILE A 80 3.75 13.69 -9.62
C ILE A 80 3.14 12.28 -9.68
N ALA A 81 2.11 12.02 -8.87
CA ALA A 81 1.41 10.74 -8.84
C ALA A 81 0.87 10.35 -10.23
N ILE A 82 0.17 11.26 -10.88
CA ILE A 82 -0.44 10.97 -12.20
C ILE A 82 0.61 10.91 -13.30
N ILE A 83 1.60 11.79 -13.29
CA ILE A 83 2.70 11.74 -14.26
C ILE A 83 3.47 10.41 -14.14
N SER A 84 3.82 9.99 -12.92
CA SER A 84 4.50 8.71 -12.69
C SER A 84 3.72 7.52 -13.23
N LYS A 85 2.40 7.51 -13.00
CA LYS A 85 1.48 6.48 -13.50
C LYS A 85 1.50 6.36 -15.04
N HIS A 86 1.66 7.48 -15.73
CA HIS A 86 1.62 7.50 -17.20
C HIS A 86 2.98 7.34 -17.88
N ILE A 87 4.08 7.68 -17.20
CA ILE A 87 5.44 7.68 -17.76
C ILE A 87 6.24 6.47 -17.25
N ILE A 88 6.23 6.18 -15.94
CA ILE A 88 7.10 5.16 -15.34
C ILE A 88 6.40 3.80 -15.39
N LYS A 89 6.59 3.08 -16.51
CA LYS A 89 5.91 1.81 -16.78
C LYS A 89 6.86 0.73 -17.25
N ILE A 90 6.54 -0.51 -16.90
CA ILE A 90 7.10 -1.72 -17.51
C ILE A 90 5.90 -2.57 -17.98
N ASN A 91 5.95 -3.04 -19.26
CA ASN A 91 4.91 -3.88 -19.83
C ASN A 91 3.48 -3.36 -19.59
N GLN A 92 3.23 -2.08 -19.91
CA GLN A 92 1.94 -1.38 -19.76
C GLN A 92 1.46 -1.17 -18.30
N SER A 93 2.15 -1.66 -17.29
CA SER A 93 1.84 -1.42 -15.88
C SER A 93 2.79 -0.39 -15.27
N HIS A 94 2.26 0.54 -14.49
CA HIS A 94 3.10 1.45 -13.70
C HIS A 94 3.86 0.66 -12.63
N ILE A 95 5.11 1.07 -12.37
CA ILE A 95 6.00 0.39 -11.42
C ILE A 95 5.61 0.76 -10.00
N PHE A 96 5.44 2.06 -9.73
CA PHE A 96 5.18 2.58 -8.40
C PHE A 96 3.69 2.74 -8.15
N ASN A 97 3.26 2.56 -6.89
CA ASN A 97 1.97 3.05 -6.45
C ASN A 97 1.94 4.58 -6.63
N PRO A 98 1.01 5.14 -7.45
CA PRO A 98 1.11 6.54 -7.84
C PRO A 98 0.98 7.49 -6.66
N ALA A 99 0.03 7.24 -5.74
CA ALA A 99 -0.16 8.06 -4.56
C ALA A 99 1.08 8.05 -3.66
N ASN A 100 1.63 6.85 -3.41
CA ASN A 100 2.85 6.69 -2.62
C ASN A 100 4.03 7.44 -3.22
N PHE A 101 4.20 7.34 -4.53
CA PHE A 101 5.30 8.02 -5.23
C PHE A 101 5.17 9.55 -5.17
N GLY A 102 3.94 10.06 -5.33
CA GLY A 102 3.66 11.49 -5.17
C GLY A 102 3.96 11.99 -3.75
N VAL A 103 3.46 11.28 -2.73
CA VAL A 103 3.71 11.60 -1.31
C VAL A 103 5.21 11.53 -1.00
N LEU A 104 5.92 10.49 -1.42
CA LEU A 104 7.34 10.32 -1.18
C LEU A 104 8.16 11.49 -1.76
N LEU A 105 7.95 11.83 -3.03
CA LEU A 105 8.74 12.87 -3.67
C LEU A 105 8.51 14.25 -3.05
N VAL A 106 7.26 14.64 -2.78
CA VAL A 106 7.03 15.93 -2.13
C VAL A 106 7.55 15.95 -0.69
N SER A 107 7.51 14.82 0.03
CA SER A 107 8.04 14.76 1.38
C SER A 107 9.56 14.91 1.41
N ILE A 108 10.27 14.39 0.41
CA ILE A 108 11.72 14.61 0.25
C ILE A 108 12.02 16.05 -0.21
N MET A 109 11.32 16.56 -1.24
CA MET A 109 11.58 17.87 -1.84
C MET A 109 11.34 19.02 -0.86
N PHE A 110 10.29 18.93 -0.05
CA PHE A 110 9.90 19.99 0.88
C PHE A 110 10.19 19.66 2.34
N ASN A 111 10.85 18.54 2.60
CA ASN A 111 11.15 18.04 3.95
C ASN A 111 9.91 17.99 4.86
N VAL A 112 8.76 17.61 4.30
CA VAL A 112 7.49 17.54 5.02
C VAL A 112 7.22 16.13 5.51
N SER A 113 6.53 16.02 6.66
CA SER A 113 6.15 14.75 7.25
C SER A 113 4.80 14.27 6.72
N HIS A 114 4.57 12.99 6.83
CA HIS A 114 3.27 12.36 6.64
C HIS A 114 2.72 11.87 7.98
N THR A 115 1.44 12.09 8.21
CA THR A 115 0.77 11.79 9.48
C THR A 115 -0.14 10.59 9.42
N TRP A 116 -0.46 10.11 8.22
CA TRP A 116 -1.36 8.96 8.03
C TRP A 116 -2.70 9.12 8.76
N TRP A 117 -3.18 10.35 8.89
CA TRP A 117 -4.35 10.67 9.70
C TRP A 117 -5.63 9.93 9.30
N ILE A 118 -5.73 9.50 8.04
CA ILE A 118 -6.81 8.64 7.56
C ILE A 118 -6.86 7.28 8.29
N SER A 119 -5.78 6.83 8.91
CA SER A 119 -5.71 5.55 9.64
C SER A 119 -6.20 5.63 11.09
N SER A 120 -6.58 6.83 11.56
CA SER A 120 -7.00 7.06 12.95
C SER A 120 -8.20 6.22 13.39
N PRO A 121 -9.26 5.98 12.58
CA PRO A 121 -10.37 5.12 12.96
C PRO A 121 -10.02 3.63 12.78
N LEU A 122 -9.17 3.10 13.66
CA LEU A 122 -8.60 1.76 13.57
C LEU A 122 -9.63 0.66 13.29
N ILE A 123 -10.77 0.67 14.00
CA ILE A 123 -11.82 -0.35 13.82
C ILE A 123 -12.35 -0.34 12.38
N LEU A 124 -12.61 0.84 11.81
CA LEU A 124 -13.04 0.97 10.42
C LEU A 124 -11.94 0.59 9.44
N VAL A 125 -10.69 0.92 9.75
CA VAL A 125 -9.52 0.49 8.95
C VAL A 125 -9.48 -1.03 8.87
N LEU A 126 -9.65 -1.73 9.99
CA LEU A 126 -9.64 -3.19 10.03
C LEU A 126 -10.84 -3.79 9.27
N ILE A 127 -12.06 -3.31 9.52
CA ILE A 127 -13.26 -3.82 8.86
C ILE A 127 -13.16 -3.63 7.33
N PHE A 128 -12.90 -2.40 6.88
CA PHE A 128 -12.81 -2.10 5.45
C PHE A 128 -11.59 -2.76 4.80
N GLY A 129 -10.48 -2.81 5.53
CA GLY A 129 -9.26 -3.49 5.10
C GLY A 129 -9.51 -4.98 4.82
N VAL A 130 -10.13 -5.71 5.75
CA VAL A 130 -10.47 -7.12 5.57
C VAL A 130 -11.39 -7.32 4.35
N ILE A 131 -12.40 -6.47 4.19
CA ILE A 131 -13.29 -6.54 3.01
C ILE A 131 -12.51 -6.35 1.70
N ILE A 132 -11.57 -5.38 1.66
CA ILE A 132 -10.78 -5.09 0.46
C ILE A 132 -9.82 -6.23 0.15
N ILE A 133 -9.05 -6.71 1.13
CA ILE A 133 -8.09 -7.80 0.91
C ILE A 133 -8.79 -9.10 0.52
N TRP A 134 -9.98 -9.36 1.07
CA TRP A 134 -10.82 -10.49 0.67
C TRP A 134 -11.25 -10.37 -0.78
N ARG A 135 -11.79 -9.22 -1.17
CA ARG A 135 -12.25 -8.95 -2.54
C ARG A 135 -11.12 -9.02 -3.57
N LEU A 136 -9.94 -8.53 -3.22
CA LEU A 136 -8.75 -8.55 -4.08
C LEU A 136 -7.96 -9.85 -4.00
N ARG A 137 -8.30 -10.78 -3.07
CA ARG A 137 -7.60 -12.03 -2.82
C ARG A 137 -6.11 -11.81 -2.50
N ARG A 138 -5.82 -10.86 -1.59
CA ARG A 138 -4.45 -10.41 -1.24
C ARG A 138 -4.07 -10.71 0.21
N PHE A 139 -4.73 -11.67 0.87
CA PHE A 139 -4.39 -12.08 2.24
C PHE A 139 -2.93 -12.49 2.40
N ASP A 140 -2.41 -13.25 1.43
CA ASP A 140 -1.02 -13.70 1.39
C ASP A 140 -0.01 -12.56 1.50
N LEU A 141 -0.23 -11.48 0.76
CA LEU A 141 0.62 -10.29 0.77
C LEU A 141 0.54 -9.55 2.12
N THR A 142 -0.68 -9.29 2.57
CA THR A 142 -0.93 -8.58 3.83
C THR A 142 -0.39 -9.35 5.03
N ILE A 143 -0.64 -10.67 5.09
CA ILE A 143 -0.11 -11.52 6.16
C ILE A 143 1.42 -11.57 6.11
N GLY A 144 2.02 -11.73 4.92
CA GLY A 144 3.48 -11.70 4.78
C GLY A 144 4.11 -10.41 5.32
N PHE A 145 3.50 -9.26 5.04
CA PHE A 145 3.98 -7.98 5.57
C PHE A 145 3.77 -7.88 7.09
N LEU A 146 2.57 -8.15 7.60
CA LEU A 146 2.27 -8.01 9.03
C LEU A 146 3.11 -8.96 9.88
N VAL A 147 3.21 -10.22 9.49
CA VAL A 147 4.04 -11.20 10.21
C VAL A 147 5.51 -10.79 10.15
N GLY A 148 6.01 -10.42 8.95
CA GLY A 148 7.40 -9.96 8.81
C GLY A 148 7.70 -8.74 9.66
N TYR A 149 6.81 -7.74 9.66
CA TYR A 149 6.98 -6.52 10.44
C TYR A 149 6.94 -6.80 11.94
N TYR A 150 5.85 -7.38 12.44
CA TYR A 150 5.70 -7.57 13.89
C TYR A 150 6.70 -8.56 14.46
N LEU A 151 7.07 -9.62 13.71
CA LEU A 151 8.09 -10.56 14.18
C LEU A 151 9.45 -9.86 14.35
N VAL A 152 9.92 -9.17 13.31
CA VAL A 152 11.26 -8.53 13.35
C VAL A 152 11.27 -7.36 14.33
N ASN A 153 10.21 -6.52 14.32
CA ASN A 153 10.11 -5.40 15.25
C ASN A 153 10.08 -5.88 16.72
N SER A 154 9.29 -6.92 17.02
CA SER A 154 9.24 -7.48 18.38
C SER A 154 10.59 -8.05 18.83
N ILE A 155 11.34 -8.69 17.96
CA ILE A 155 12.68 -9.19 18.29
C ILE A 155 13.63 -8.02 18.63
N ILE A 156 13.57 -6.94 17.85
CA ILE A 156 14.39 -5.75 18.09
C ILE A 156 14.01 -5.09 19.42
N GLU A 157 12.72 -4.85 19.67
CA GLU A 157 12.24 -4.23 20.89
C GLU A 157 12.60 -5.07 22.14
N LEU A 158 12.41 -6.39 22.08
CA LEU A 158 12.84 -7.30 23.16
C LEU A 158 14.34 -7.24 23.41
N SER A 159 15.16 -7.15 22.35
CA SER A 159 16.62 -7.03 22.49
C SER A 159 17.05 -5.71 23.15
N GLN A 160 16.20 -4.68 23.07
CA GLN A 160 16.40 -3.38 23.72
C GLN A 160 15.82 -3.33 25.15
N GLY A 161 15.22 -4.42 25.63
CA GLY A 161 14.63 -4.52 26.96
C GLY A 161 13.21 -4.00 27.09
N THR A 162 12.52 -3.76 25.98
CA THR A 162 11.09 -3.36 25.97
C THR A 162 10.24 -4.48 26.57
N GLN A 163 9.27 -4.10 27.43
CA GLN A 163 8.37 -5.07 28.05
C GLN A 163 7.40 -5.66 27.02
N PHE A 164 7.04 -6.93 27.21
CA PHE A 164 6.09 -7.62 26.31
C PHE A 164 4.72 -6.91 26.23
N SER A 165 4.27 -6.29 27.33
CA SER A 165 3.03 -5.49 27.36
C SER A 165 3.05 -4.29 26.39
N GLU A 166 4.20 -3.64 26.24
CA GLU A 166 4.37 -2.49 25.35
C GLU A 166 4.36 -2.94 23.89
N ILE A 167 5.02 -4.05 23.60
CA ILE A 167 4.99 -4.67 22.26
C ILE A 167 3.55 -5.04 21.88
N TYR A 168 2.82 -5.67 22.78
CA TYR A 168 1.42 -6.01 22.58
C TYR A 168 0.56 -4.77 22.31
N TYR A 169 0.78 -3.69 23.08
CA TYR A 169 0.10 -2.42 22.86
C TYR A 169 0.40 -1.82 21.47
N THR A 170 1.65 -1.87 21.02
CA THR A 170 2.08 -1.43 19.69
C THR A 170 1.35 -2.21 18.58
N ILE A 171 1.21 -3.53 18.73
CA ILE A 171 0.45 -4.37 17.81
C ILE A 171 -1.03 -3.93 17.76
N LEU A 172 -1.65 -3.76 18.92
CA LEU A 172 -3.08 -3.40 18.99
C LEU A 172 -3.39 -2.00 18.43
N ASN A 173 -2.45 -1.07 18.51
CA ASN A 173 -2.63 0.32 18.10
C ASN A 173 -1.97 0.66 16.76
N GLY A 174 -1.50 -0.31 16.02
CA GLY A 174 -0.79 -0.15 14.76
C GLY A 174 -1.64 0.33 13.57
N GLY A 175 -2.50 1.35 13.75
CA GLY A 175 -3.42 1.83 12.72
C GLY A 175 -2.75 2.14 11.38
N VAL A 176 -1.57 2.77 11.39
CA VAL A 176 -0.78 3.07 10.20
C VAL A 176 -0.34 1.80 9.48
N ILE A 177 0.16 0.81 10.23
CA ILE A 177 0.66 -0.46 9.70
C ILE A 177 -0.47 -1.28 9.07
N TYR A 178 -1.63 -1.33 9.73
CA TYR A 178 -2.81 -2.00 9.18
C TYR A 178 -3.33 -1.27 7.93
N PHE A 179 -3.45 0.05 7.99
CA PHE A 179 -3.87 0.82 6.81
C PHE A 179 -2.91 0.64 5.63
N PHE A 180 -1.61 0.76 5.86
CA PHE A 180 -0.60 0.56 4.83
C PHE A 180 -0.72 -0.83 4.19
N SER A 181 -0.75 -1.89 5.01
CA SER A 181 -0.77 -3.28 4.53
C SER A 181 -2.05 -3.66 3.82
N MET A 182 -3.21 -3.09 4.22
CA MET A 182 -4.53 -3.48 3.72
C MET A 182 -5.06 -2.57 2.60
N PHE A 183 -4.50 -1.38 2.41
CA PHE A 183 -5.00 -0.43 1.42
C PHE A 183 -3.95 -0.04 0.37
N MET A 184 -2.70 0.18 0.76
CA MET A 184 -1.67 0.67 -0.16
C MET A 184 -0.81 -0.44 -0.77
N LEU A 185 -0.32 -1.34 0.07
CA LEU A 185 0.57 -2.42 -0.34
C LEU A 185 -0.11 -3.38 -1.33
N ILE A 186 -1.43 -3.54 -1.23
CA ILE A 186 -2.21 -4.51 -2.02
C ILE A 186 -2.57 -4.04 -3.43
N GLU A 187 -2.09 -2.90 -3.90
CA GLU A 187 -2.39 -2.42 -5.25
C GLU A 187 -2.01 -3.46 -6.32
N PRO A 188 -2.98 -4.00 -7.10
CA PRO A 188 -2.73 -5.18 -7.94
C PRO A 188 -1.67 -4.99 -9.02
N ARG A 189 -1.44 -3.75 -9.48
CA ARG A 189 -0.50 -3.43 -10.57
C ARG A 189 0.95 -3.30 -10.11
N THR A 190 1.17 -3.09 -8.81
CA THR A 190 2.48 -2.80 -8.23
C THR A 190 3.00 -3.90 -7.30
N ASN A 191 2.34 -5.06 -7.28
CA ASN A 191 2.78 -6.20 -6.50
C ASN A 191 2.88 -7.48 -7.36
N PRO A 192 3.61 -8.54 -6.90
CA PRO A 192 3.81 -9.75 -7.68
C PRO A 192 2.52 -10.52 -7.99
N ALA A 193 2.53 -11.25 -9.11
CA ALA A 193 1.37 -12.01 -9.58
C ALA A 193 1.12 -13.29 -8.75
N ALA A 194 2.14 -14.09 -8.47
CA ALA A 194 2.00 -15.37 -7.79
C ALA A 194 1.96 -15.22 -6.26
N ARG A 195 1.19 -16.11 -5.59
CA ARG A 195 1.00 -16.08 -4.13
C ARG A 195 2.29 -16.11 -3.33
N LYS A 196 3.22 -17.00 -3.67
CA LYS A 196 4.51 -17.12 -2.96
C LYS A 196 5.34 -15.85 -3.10
N GLN A 197 5.40 -15.30 -4.30
CA GLN A 197 6.10 -14.05 -4.58
C GLN A 197 5.50 -12.90 -3.77
N ARG A 198 4.16 -12.87 -3.57
CA ARG A 198 3.49 -11.86 -2.76
C ARG A 198 3.85 -11.96 -1.27
N VAL A 199 3.94 -13.17 -0.72
CA VAL A 199 4.41 -13.37 0.67
C VAL A 199 5.84 -12.84 0.82
N ILE A 200 6.74 -13.25 -0.08
CA ILE A 200 8.14 -12.79 -0.08
C ILE A 200 8.21 -11.26 -0.22
N TYR A 201 7.42 -10.69 -1.11
CA TYR A 201 7.35 -9.25 -1.30
C TYR A 201 6.84 -8.52 -0.05
N GLY A 202 5.80 -9.05 0.61
CA GLY A 202 5.30 -8.51 1.87
C GLY A 202 6.38 -8.48 2.95
N VAL A 203 7.10 -9.60 3.14
CA VAL A 203 8.23 -9.68 4.08
C VAL A 203 9.36 -8.72 3.69
N LEU A 204 9.70 -8.64 2.39
CA LEU A 204 10.73 -7.72 1.88
C LEU A 204 10.40 -6.27 2.23
N VAL A 205 9.16 -5.83 1.96
CA VAL A 205 8.74 -4.46 2.27
C VAL A 205 8.74 -4.21 3.78
N ALA A 206 8.37 -5.20 4.60
CA ALA A 206 8.43 -5.09 6.06
C ALA A 206 9.87 -4.89 6.57
N VAL A 207 10.81 -5.68 6.06
CA VAL A 207 12.23 -5.56 6.42
C VAL A 207 12.82 -4.24 5.93
N LEU A 208 12.50 -3.82 4.70
CA LEU A 208 12.90 -2.51 4.17
C LEU A 208 12.36 -1.37 5.04
N PHE A 209 11.10 -1.46 5.46
CA PHE A 209 10.50 -0.46 6.34
C PHE A 209 11.27 -0.34 7.66
N ILE A 210 11.56 -1.46 8.33
CA ILE A 210 12.29 -1.47 9.60
C ILE A 210 13.70 -0.87 9.41
N ILE A 211 14.44 -1.28 8.38
CA ILE A 211 15.77 -0.73 8.09
C ILE A 211 15.68 0.78 7.85
N LEU A 212 14.75 1.21 7.00
CA LEU A 212 14.60 2.62 6.67
C LEU A 212 14.11 3.47 7.84
N HIS A 213 13.37 2.89 8.78
CA HIS A 213 12.98 3.56 10.01
C HIS A 213 14.18 4.03 10.84
N PHE A 214 15.27 3.27 10.89
CA PHE A 214 16.49 3.66 11.59
C PHE A 214 17.27 4.78 10.88
N TYR A 215 17.26 4.81 9.54
CA TYR A 215 18.08 5.76 8.77
C TYR A 215 17.28 6.96 8.27
N MET A 216 16.01 6.79 7.94
CA MET A 216 15.15 7.80 7.32
C MET A 216 13.71 7.73 7.89
N PRO A 217 13.52 7.91 9.22
CA PRO A 217 12.23 7.66 9.89
C PRO A 217 11.08 8.54 9.36
N ARG A 218 11.43 9.66 8.73
CA ARG A 218 10.43 10.59 8.17
C ARG A 218 9.83 10.11 6.85
N HIS A 219 10.51 9.20 6.14
CA HIS A 219 10.13 8.74 4.80
C HIS A 219 10.03 7.20 4.70
N ASP A 220 10.11 6.50 5.80
CA ASP A 220 10.30 5.06 5.93
C ASP A 220 9.29 4.21 5.14
N LEU A 221 8.00 4.28 5.45
CA LEU A 221 6.95 3.49 4.79
C LEU A 221 6.80 3.81 3.30
N PRO A 222 6.69 5.10 2.87
CA PRO A 222 6.63 5.42 1.45
C PRO A 222 7.87 4.99 0.68
N LEU A 223 9.05 5.12 1.27
CA LEU A 223 10.31 4.71 0.65
C LEU A 223 10.43 3.19 0.57
N ALA A 224 10.05 2.47 1.65
CA ALA A 224 10.03 1.00 1.65
C ALA A 224 9.13 0.43 0.54
N LEU A 225 7.94 1.02 0.34
CA LEU A 225 7.05 0.62 -0.74
C LEU A 225 7.63 0.94 -2.11
N ALA A 226 8.22 2.14 -2.29
CA ALA A 226 8.81 2.53 -3.57
C ALA A 226 9.99 1.63 -3.94
N VAL A 227 10.90 1.36 -3.00
CA VAL A 227 12.02 0.42 -3.20
C VAL A 227 11.50 -0.99 -3.46
N GLY A 228 10.54 -1.46 -2.66
CA GLY A 228 9.90 -2.76 -2.85
C GLY A 228 9.33 -2.92 -4.26
N ASN A 229 8.64 -1.90 -4.77
CA ASN A 229 8.04 -1.93 -6.11
C ASN A 229 9.08 -2.13 -7.23
N VAL A 230 10.31 -1.63 -7.06
CA VAL A 230 11.41 -1.87 -8.02
C VAL A 230 11.78 -3.35 -8.11
N PHE A 231 11.63 -4.11 -7.02
CA PHE A 231 11.91 -5.55 -7.00
C PHE A 231 10.79 -6.41 -7.59
N VAL A 232 9.59 -5.89 -7.82
CA VAL A 232 8.45 -6.67 -8.35
C VAL A 232 8.74 -7.33 -9.71
N PRO A 233 9.34 -6.65 -10.71
CA PRO A 233 9.70 -7.30 -11.97
C PRO A 233 10.68 -8.46 -11.79
N LEU A 234 11.64 -8.34 -10.84
CA LEU A 234 12.58 -9.40 -10.50
C LEU A 234 11.87 -10.58 -9.84
N LEU A 235 11.03 -10.33 -8.85
CA LEU A 235 10.26 -11.36 -8.16
C LEU A 235 9.35 -12.12 -9.12
N ASN A 236 8.75 -11.46 -10.10
CA ASN A 236 7.91 -12.09 -11.11
C ASN A 236 8.70 -13.05 -12.05
N ARG A 237 10.03 -12.88 -12.16
CA ARG A 237 10.89 -13.81 -12.93
C ARG A 237 11.26 -15.06 -12.14
N LEU A 238 11.16 -15.05 -10.82
CA LEU A 238 11.44 -16.22 -9.98
C LEU A 238 10.34 -17.27 -10.18
N LYS A 239 10.67 -18.35 -10.88
CA LYS A 239 9.80 -19.51 -11.03
C LYS A 239 9.99 -20.41 -9.81
N PHE A 240 9.02 -20.43 -8.91
CA PHE A 240 8.96 -21.42 -7.85
C PHE A 240 8.27 -22.67 -8.40
N GLU A 241 9.05 -23.59 -8.98
CA GLU A 241 8.53 -24.88 -9.40
C GLU A 241 8.16 -25.71 -8.17
N PHE A 242 6.87 -26.00 -8.01
CA PHE A 242 6.47 -27.15 -7.22
C PHE A 242 6.68 -28.39 -8.07
N LYS A 243 7.46 -29.34 -7.58
CA LYS A 243 7.32 -30.72 -7.99
C LYS A 243 5.86 -31.09 -7.69
N LYS A 244 4.99 -31.06 -8.69
CA LYS A 244 3.69 -31.70 -8.61
C LYS A 244 4.01 -33.16 -8.29
N GLU A 245 3.73 -33.63 -7.06
CA GLU A 245 3.63 -35.03 -6.83
C GLU A 245 2.64 -35.57 -7.87
N SER A 246 3.14 -36.30 -8.84
CA SER A 246 2.32 -36.98 -9.82
C SER A 246 1.40 -37.90 -9.01
N LYS A 247 0.10 -37.62 -9.00
CA LYS A 247 -0.86 -38.59 -8.54
C LYS A 247 -0.52 -39.86 -9.30
N PRO A 248 -0.34 -41.01 -8.61
CA PRO A 248 -0.10 -42.27 -9.30
C PRO A 248 -1.20 -42.47 -10.35
N SER A 249 -0.79 -42.79 -11.56
CA SER A 249 -1.73 -42.99 -12.65
C SER A 249 -2.67 -44.15 -12.26
N ILE A 250 -3.95 -44.02 -12.62
CA ILE A 250 -4.97 -45.02 -12.33
C ILE A 250 -4.53 -46.45 -12.80
N SER A 251 -3.58 -46.49 -13.74
CA SER A 251 -2.95 -47.74 -14.22
C SER A 251 -1.99 -48.42 -13.21
N GLU A 252 -1.44 -47.65 -12.23
CA GLU A 252 -0.57 -48.22 -11.19
C GLU A 252 -1.38 -48.75 -9.99
N THR A 253 -2.54 -48.15 -9.69
CA THR A 253 -3.43 -48.65 -8.63
C THR A 253 -4.10 -49.99 -8.97
N LEU A 254 -4.34 -50.25 -10.26
CA LEU A 254 -4.96 -51.51 -10.72
C LEU A 254 -3.98 -52.72 -10.75
N LYS A 255 -2.67 -52.50 -10.61
CA LYS A 255 -1.67 -53.58 -10.52
C LYS A 255 -1.43 -54.10 -9.11
N VAL A 256 -1.88 -53.42 -8.08
CA VAL A 256 -1.68 -53.81 -6.67
C VAL A 256 -2.86 -54.62 -6.13
N GLU A 257 -4.01 -54.66 -6.82
CA GLU A 257 -5.18 -55.49 -6.41
C GLU A 257 -5.22 -56.91 -6.98
N ASN A 258 -4.20 -57.33 -7.76
CA ASN A 258 -4.13 -58.67 -8.37
C ASN A 258 -2.97 -59.53 -7.84
N TYR A 259 -2.63 -59.43 -6.54
CA TYR A 259 -1.78 -60.39 -5.85
C TYR A 259 -2.43 -60.88 -4.58
#